data_d64b32177fc460524dae59d666455804
#
_entry.id   d64b32177fc460524dae59d666455804
#
_cell.length_a   1.000
_cell.length_b   1.000
_cell.length_c   1.000
_cell.angle_alpha   90.00
_cell.angle_beta   90.00
_cell.angle_gamma   90.00
#
_symmetry.space_group_name_H-M   'P 1'
#
loop_
_entity.id
_entity.type
_entity.pdbx_description
1 polymer ?
#
loop_
_entity_poly.entity_id
_entity_poly.type
_entity_poly.pdbx_seq_one_letter_code
_entity_poly.pdbx_strand_id
1 'polypeptide(L)' 'MLAAFTDITVGAEDHEEAARMFNTCRAKGITGGVVDFLICATAARRGWAILTLDHDFELYSRHLPIKLVKVS' A
#
# COMPACT_ATOMS: atom_id res chain seq x y z
N MET A 1 3.87 -10.84 1.01
CA MET A 1 4.22 -9.88 0.00
C MET A 1 5.36 -10.34 -0.86
N LEU A 2 5.34 -10.01 -2.13
CA LEU A 2 6.31 -10.50 -3.07
C LEU A 2 7.68 -9.85 -2.91
N ALA A 3 8.73 -10.64 -3.16
CA ALA A 3 10.11 -10.20 -3.07
C ALA A 3 10.49 -9.12 -4.11
N ALA A 4 9.63 -8.87 -5.09
CA ALA A 4 9.87 -7.87 -6.13
C ALA A 4 10.16 -6.48 -5.57
N PHE A 5 9.74 -6.21 -4.35
CA PHE A 5 10.02 -4.92 -3.70
C PHE A 5 11.49 -4.69 -3.39
N THR A 6 12.31 -5.72 -3.36
CA THR A 6 13.72 -5.57 -3.07
C THR A 6 14.50 -4.87 -4.19
N ASP A 7 13.95 -4.91 -5.42
CA ASP A 7 14.60 -4.34 -6.59
C ASP A 7 14.09 -2.95 -6.95
N ILE A 8 13.20 -2.39 -6.13
CA ILE A 8 12.53 -1.13 -6.43
C ILE A 8 13.20 0.00 -5.68
N THR A 9 13.57 1.04 -6.42
CA THR A 9 14.02 2.28 -5.80
C THR A 9 12.80 3.08 -5.37
N VAL A 10 12.69 3.29 -4.06
CA VAL A 10 11.60 4.09 -3.49
C VAL A 10 12.05 5.55 -3.44
N GLY A 11 11.33 6.38 -4.15
CA GLY A 11 11.65 7.81 -4.24
C GLY A 11 10.83 8.68 -3.33
N ALA A 12 11.10 10.00 -3.37
CA ALA A 12 10.39 10.98 -2.57
C ALA A 12 8.88 10.97 -2.86
N GLU A 13 8.50 10.78 -4.12
CA GLU A 13 7.10 10.74 -4.52
C GLU A 13 6.35 9.56 -3.93
N ASP A 14 7.03 8.42 -3.77
CA ASP A 14 6.45 7.25 -3.11
C ASP A 14 6.20 7.54 -1.63
N HIS A 15 7.15 8.20 -0.98
CA HIS A 15 7.01 8.59 0.42
C HIS A 15 5.89 9.62 0.62
N GLU A 16 5.76 10.57 -0.28
CA GLU A 16 4.68 11.56 -0.23
C GLU A 16 3.31 10.91 -0.38
N GLU A 17 3.18 9.99 -1.33
CA GLU A 17 1.93 9.25 -1.52
C GLU A 17 1.62 8.38 -0.31
N ALA A 18 2.63 7.73 0.25
CA ALA A 18 2.46 6.93 1.46
C ALA A 18 1.93 7.79 2.62
N ALA A 19 2.43 9.01 2.76
CA ALA A 19 1.96 9.93 3.79
C ALA A 19 0.48 10.31 3.57
N ARG A 20 0.10 10.57 2.34
CA ARG A 20 -1.31 10.85 2.00
C ARG A 20 -2.20 9.66 2.33
N MET A 21 -1.77 8.47 1.97
CA MET A 21 -2.51 7.23 2.26
C MET A 21 -2.62 7.00 3.77
N PHE A 22 -1.54 7.23 4.50
CA PHE A 22 -1.54 7.14 5.94
C PHE A 22 -2.60 8.08 6.54
N ASN A 23 -2.61 9.33 6.11
CA ASN A 23 -3.57 10.32 6.60
C ASN A 23 -5.01 9.97 6.23
N THR A 24 -5.24 9.46 5.03
CA THR A 24 -6.56 9.02 4.58
C THR A 24 -7.10 7.90 5.47
N CYS A 25 -6.29 6.90 5.73
CA CYS A 25 -6.69 5.78 6.58
C CYS A 25 -6.86 6.21 8.04
N ARG A 26 -5.98 7.07 8.53
CA ARG A 26 -6.08 7.59 9.88
C ARG A 26 -7.39 8.35 10.10
N ALA A 27 -7.81 9.13 9.13
CA ALA A 27 -9.08 9.86 9.20
C ALA A 27 -10.29 8.92 9.25
N LYS A 28 -10.14 7.69 8.78
CA LYS A 28 -11.17 6.65 8.84
C LYS A 28 -11.02 5.74 10.06
N GLY A 29 -10.11 6.05 10.96
CA GLY A 29 -9.87 5.23 12.14
C GLY A 29 -9.06 3.97 11.85
N ILE A 30 -8.41 3.89 10.71
CA ILE A 30 -7.60 2.73 10.31
C ILE A 30 -6.15 3.02 10.63
N THR A 31 -5.53 2.15 11.39
CA THR A 31 -4.10 2.24 11.70
C THR A 31 -3.31 1.25 10.88
N GLY A 32 -2.11 1.63 10.50
CA GLY A 32 -1.22 0.74 9.75
C GLY A 32 0.22 1.22 9.86
N GLY A 33 1.15 0.34 9.53
CA GLY A 33 2.56 0.66 9.57
C GLY A 33 3.00 1.52 8.38
N VAL A 34 4.06 2.29 8.57
CA VAL A 34 4.63 3.11 7.51
C VAL A 34 5.04 2.25 6.31
N VAL A 35 5.60 1.08 6.57
CA VAL A 35 6.02 0.16 5.51
C VAL A 35 4.83 -0.30 4.68
N ASP A 36 3.69 -0.59 5.30
CA ASP A 36 2.48 -1.01 4.60
C ASP A 36 1.99 0.06 3.63
N PHE A 37 1.97 1.32 4.07
CA PHE A 37 1.55 2.41 3.21
C PHE A 37 2.56 2.71 2.12
N LEU A 38 3.84 2.50 2.39
CA LEU A 38 4.88 2.63 1.37
C LEU A 38 4.70 1.58 0.27
N ILE A 39 4.34 0.37 0.64
CA ILE A 39 3.99 -0.70 -0.31
C ILE A 39 2.78 -0.29 -1.14
N CYS A 40 1.73 0.20 -0.49
CA CYS A 40 0.52 0.65 -1.17
C CYS A 40 0.82 1.79 -2.15
N ALA A 41 1.58 2.77 -1.72
CA ALA A 41 1.92 3.93 -2.55
C ALA A 41 2.75 3.53 -3.76
N THR A 42 3.75 2.71 -3.56
CA THR A 42 4.63 2.26 -4.64
C THR A 42 3.84 1.46 -5.68
N ALA A 43 2.99 0.55 -5.23
CA ALA A 43 2.18 -0.26 -6.12
C ALA A 43 1.16 0.61 -6.88
N ALA A 44 0.47 1.52 -6.17
CA ALA A 44 -0.54 2.38 -6.78
C ALA A 44 0.06 3.29 -7.86
N ARG A 45 1.22 3.88 -7.59
CA ARG A 45 1.88 4.76 -8.55
C ARG A 45 2.36 4.04 -9.80
N ARG A 46 2.63 2.75 -9.71
CA ARG A 46 3.11 1.93 -10.83
C ARG A 46 2.02 1.09 -11.47
N GLY A 47 0.81 1.14 -10.95
CA GLY A 47 -0.30 0.34 -11.48
C GLY A 47 -0.16 -1.15 -11.18
N TRP A 48 0.56 -1.50 -10.12
CA TRP A 48 0.77 -2.89 -9.75
C TRP A 48 -0.29 -3.37 -8.76
N ALA A 49 -0.62 -4.66 -8.86
CA ALA A 49 -1.44 -5.31 -7.87
C ALA A 49 -0.55 -5.85 -6.73
N ILE A 50 -1.09 -5.85 -5.53
CA ILE A 50 -0.39 -6.33 -4.33
C ILE A 50 -0.86 -7.75 -4.04
N LEU A 51 0.07 -8.67 -3.96
CA LEU A 51 -0.22 -10.05 -3.54
C LEU A 51 0.09 -10.16 -2.04
N THR A 52 -0.94 -10.37 -1.24
CA THR A 52 -0.77 -10.45 0.21
C THR A 52 -1.85 -11.33 0.83
N LEU A 53 -1.50 -11.96 1.94
CA LEU A 53 -2.43 -12.69 2.79
C LEU A 53 -2.87 -11.88 4.02
N ASP A 54 -2.34 -10.67 4.14
CA ASP A 54 -2.61 -9.80 5.27
C ASP A 54 -3.98 -9.14 5.11
N HIS A 55 -4.87 -9.36 6.05
CA HIS A 55 -6.21 -8.78 6.05
C HIS A 55 -6.21 -7.26 6.15
N ASP A 56 -5.17 -6.67 6.69
CA ASP A 56 -5.05 -5.22 6.78
C ASP A 56 -5.08 -4.56 5.40
N PHE A 57 -4.50 -5.23 4.39
CA PHE A 57 -4.50 -4.71 3.03
C PHE A 57 -5.90 -4.72 2.41
N GLU A 58 -6.76 -5.64 2.78
CA GLU A 58 -8.15 -5.61 2.34
C GLU A 58 -8.84 -4.35 2.88
N LEU A 59 -8.57 -4.01 4.12
CA LEU A 59 -9.12 -2.82 4.74
C LEU A 59 -8.60 -1.56 4.06
N TYR A 60 -7.30 -1.50 3.76
CA TYR A 60 -6.71 -0.37 3.04
C TYR A 60 -7.32 -0.22 1.64
N SER A 61 -7.59 -1.32 0.95
CA SER A 61 -8.12 -1.28 -0.42
C SER A 61 -9.51 -0.66 -0.50
N ARG A 62 -10.24 -0.62 0.59
CA ARG A 62 -11.56 0.01 0.64
C ARG A 62 -11.48 1.53 0.59
N HIS A 63 -10.33 2.09 0.95
CA HIS A 63 -10.14 3.54 1.08
C HIS A 63 -9.01 4.08 0.20
N LEU A 64 -8.20 3.22 -0.36
CA LEU A 64 -7.04 3.59 -1.16
C LEU A 64 -7.15 3.00 -2.57
N PRO A 65 -6.59 3.69 -3.58
CA PRO A 65 -6.64 3.21 -4.97
C PRO A 65 -5.60 2.11 -5.22
N ILE A 66 -5.68 1.04 -4.46
CA ILE A 66 -4.79 -0.11 -4.61
C ILE A 66 -5.55 -1.32 -5.12
N LYS A 67 -4.84 -2.21 -5.81
CA LYS A 67 -5.39 -3.45 -6.35
C LYS A 67 -4.77 -4.61 -5.58
N LEU A 68 -5.60 -5.54 -5.15
CA LEU A 68 -5.14 -6.73 -4.46
C LEU A 68 -5.34 -7.96 -5.34
N VAL A 69 -4.37 -8.86 -5.30
CA VAL A 69 -4.50 -10.19 -5.90
C VAL A 69 -4.90 -11.13 -4.78
N LYS A 70 -6.05 -11.77 -4.94
CA LYS A 70 -6.50 -12.76 -3.96
C LYS A 70 -5.80 -14.07 -4.20
N VAL A 71 -5.22 -14.59 -3.13
CA VAL A 71 -4.71 -15.96 -3.09
C VAL A 71 -5.82 -16.80 -2.48
N SER A 72 -6.43 -17.58 -3.30
CA SER A 72 -7.48 -18.48 -2.84
C SER A 72 -6.96 -19.89 -2.63
#